data_d009ce5521fd3cc134720868fadfd34b
#
_entry.id   d009ce5521fd3cc134720868fadfd34b
#
_cell.length_a   1.000
_cell.length_b   1.000
_cell.length_c   1.000
_cell.angle_alpha   90.00
_cell.angle_beta   90.00
_cell.angle_gamma   90.00
#
_symmetry.space_group_name_H-M   'P 1'
#
loop_
_entity.id
_entity.type
_entity.pdbx_description
1 polymer ?
#
loop_
_entity_poly.entity_id
_entity_poly.type
_entity_poly.pdbx_seq_one_letter_code
_entity_poly.pdbx_strand_id
1 'polypeptide(L)'
;MTEKTSVRRSVLFVCTIVVCALWMGCHPASQGAKQADTFRDGATFEADGTAQVTRVVPMPSTVSPEAQKWLASLTQKSDAPQTLEQRRAGTDEWRKRQSAEARRLYPVNLEETTTAGVRTDILTPLDWPRANRERVLINLHGGGFNSDSGSLIEGVPICNLAKIKVVSVYYRLAPENPFPAAVDDVVAVYKELLKTYKPRNIGIFGTSAGATLTAEVAAQLARSGTPLPGALGLFSVHPDYSRPTDSQELFALDGLPGRLEPRDPSRPPEDAYAGNTDRHDPVLSPLFADLKGWPPSLLVTSTRDLLLSDTTMFHRALLRAGVDAQLVVYEALPHAFWYHYQLPETQEALGLMAKFFDDKVRR
;
A
#
# COMPACT_ATOMS: atom_id res chain seq x y z
N MET A 1 4.43 20.29 -72.97
CA MET A 1 5.46 21.30 -73.14
C MET A 1 5.98 21.58 -71.74
N THR A 2 7.11 21.36 -71.29
CA THR A 2 8.46 21.07 -71.70
C THR A 2 9.18 20.38 -70.57
N GLU A 3 9.75 19.28 -70.86
CA GLU A 3 10.95 18.66 -70.33
C GLU A 3 12.06 19.56 -69.81
N LYS A 4 12.80 19.05 -68.81
CA LYS A 4 14.27 18.89 -68.81
C LYS A 4 14.76 18.42 -67.45
N THR A 5 15.18 17.20 -67.34
CA THR A 5 16.55 16.59 -67.37
C THR A 5 17.46 16.91 -66.20
N SER A 6 17.70 15.86 -65.40
CA SER A 6 18.95 15.20 -64.97
C SER A 6 20.22 16.08 -64.73
N VAL A 7 20.89 15.90 -63.61
CA VAL A 7 22.35 15.60 -63.52
C VAL A 7 22.70 14.92 -62.18
N ARG A 8 23.21 13.67 -62.27
CA ARG A 8 23.97 13.01 -61.19
C ARG A 8 25.36 13.62 -61.04
N ARG A 9 25.83 13.83 -59.84
CA ARG A 9 27.28 13.98 -59.56
C ARG A 9 27.66 13.00 -58.43
N SER A 10 28.40 11.96 -58.83
CA SER A 10 29.19 11.08 -58.00
C SER A 10 30.45 11.83 -57.53
N VAL A 11 30.76 11.75 -56.26
CA VAL A 11 32.08 12.17 -55.74
C VAL A 11 32.73 10.94 -55.08
N LEU A 12 33.79 10.53 -55.72
CA LEU A 12 34.75 9.54 -55.20
C LEU A 12 35.56 10.17 -54.06
N PHE A 13 35.70 9.50 -52.93
CA PHE A 13 36.76 9.87 -51.97
C PHE A 13 37.72 8.68 -51.83
N VAL A 14 38.97 8.99 -52.08
CA VAL A 14 40.12 8.10 -52.09
C VAL A 14 40.57 7.80 -50.66
N CYS A 15 40.69 6.51 -50.35
CA CYS A 15 41.32 6.05 -49.07
C CYS A 15 42.84 6.21 -49.14
N THR A 16 43.42 6.96 -48.23
CA THR A 16 44.86 6.94 -47.98
C THR A 16 45.14 6.04 -46.76
N ILE A 17 45.84 4.94 -47.06
CA ILE A 17 46.33 3.98 -46.02
C ILE A 17 47.65 4.57 -45.48
N VAL A 18 47.69 4.82 -44.17
CA VAL A 18 48.97 5.05 -43.45
C VAL A 18 49.24 3.83 -42.55
N VAL A 19 50.25 3.09 -42.92
CA VAL A 19 50.86 2.00 -42.13
C VAL A 19 51.77 2.63 -41.09
N CYS A 20 51.56 2.38 -39.83
CA CYS A 20 52.60 2.56 -38.80
C CYS A 20 52.74 1.26 -38.02
N ALA A 21 53.97 0.81 -37.98
CA ALA A 21 54.42 -0.46 -37.45
C ALA A 21 54.67 -0.39 -35.91
N LEU A 22 54.39 -1.53 -35.28
CA LEU A 22 55.05 -2.19 -34.16
C LEU A 22 55.51 -1.34 -32.95
N TRP A 23 54.78 -1.54 -31.84
CA TRP A 23 55.42 -1.67 -30.53
C TRP A 23 54.79 -2.83 -29.76
N MET A 24 55.55 -3.93 -29.56
CA MET A 24 55.20 -5.00 -28.63
C MET A 24 55.45 -4.51 -27.20
N GLY A 25 54.41 -4.31 -26.44
CA GLY A 25 54.44 -4.16 -25.02
C GLY A 25 53.70 -5.30 -24.37
N CYS A 26 54.39 -6.23 -23.72
CA CYS A 26 53.80 -7.24 -22.85
C CYS A 26 53.02 -6.57 -21.74
N HIS A 27 51.70 -6.72 -21.72
CA HIS A 27 50.86 -6.42 -20.55
C HIS A 27 50.47 -7.75 -19.90
N PRO A 28 50.54 -7.83 -18.56
CA PRO A 28 50.13 -9.05 -17.85
C PRO A 28 48.63 -9.28 -18.03
N ALA A 29 48.27 -10.56 -18.13
CA ALA A 29 46.92 -11.04 -18.24
C ALA A 29 46.03 -10.41 -17.15
N SER A 30 45.05 -9.63 -17.56
CA SER A 30 43.97 -9.20 -16.70
C SER A 30 43.15 -10.43 -16.27
N GLN A 31 43.13 -10.64 -14.98
CA GLN A 31 42.32 -11.66 -14.31
C GLN A 31 40.86 -11.52 -14.72
N GLY A 32 40.26 -12.68 -14.94
CA GLY A 32 38.93 -12.88 -15.50
C GLY A 32 37.88 -11.90 -15.03
N ALA A 33 37.30 -11.18 -15.97
CA ALA A 33 35.98 -10.66 -15.82
C ALA A 33 35.08 -11.87 -15.57
N LYS A 34 34.45 -11.96 -14.38
CA LYS A 34 33.34 -12.86 -14.13
C LYS A 34 32.34 -12.60 -15.25
N GLN A 35 32.11 -13.63 -16.07
CA GLN A 35 31.06 -13.66 -17.06
C GLN A 35 29.76 -13.33 -16.31
N ALA A 36 29.23 -12.12 -16.49
CA ALA A 36 27.92 -11.77 -16.00
C ALA A 36 26.99 -12.76 -16.72
N ASP A 37 26.36 -13.64 -15.95
CA ASP A 37 25.28 -14.48 -16.42
C ASP A 37 24.27 -13.53 -17.03
N THR A 38 24.17 -13.51 -18.37
CA THR A 38 23.24 -12.64 -19.07
C THR A 38 21.88 -13.26 -18.89
N PHE A 39 21.17 -12.87 -17.82
CA PHE A 39 19.75 -13.15 -17.67
C PHE A 39 19.07 -12.67 -18.95
N ARG A 40 18.46 -13.60 -19.69
CA ARG A 40 17.66 -13.26 -20.87
C ARG A 40 16.20 -13.20 -20.46
N ASP A 41 15.52 -12.14 -20.87
CA ASP A 41 14.08 -12.08 -20.80
C ASP A 41 13.49 -13.30 -21.51
N GLY A 42 12.47 -13.91 -20.92
CA GLY A 42 11.79 -15.06 -21.50
C GLY A 42 10.41 -15.25 -20.87
N ALA A 43 9.52 -15.88 -21.63
CA ALA A 43 8.22 -16.31 -21.14
C ALA A 43 7.82 -17.62 -21.80
N THR A 44 7.25 -18.53 -21.00
CA THR A 44 6.56 -19.73 -21.49
C THR A 44 5.15 -19.75 -20.91
N PHE A 45 4.21 -20.27 -21.70
CA PHE A 45 2.80 -20.31 -21.32
C PHE A 45 2.30 -21.75 -21.40
N GLU A 46 1.55 -22.15 -20.38
CA GLU A 46 0.84 -23.41 -20.34
C GLU A 46 -0.53 -23.29 -21.01
N ALA A 47 -1.19 -24.42 -21.29
CA ALA A 47 -2.47 -24.42 -21.99
C ALA A 47 -3.61 -23.77 -21.20
N ASP A 48 -3.52 -23.73 -19.88
CA ASP A 48 -4.48 -23.07 -18.98
C ASP A 48 -4.23 -21.55 -18.83
N GLY A 49 -3.16 -21.02 -19.46
CA GLY A 49 -2.77 -19.63 -19.38
C GLY A 49 -1.74 -19.31 -18.28
N THR A 50 -1.29 -20.31 -17.51
CA THR A 50 -0.19 -20.15 -16.55
C THR A 50 1.07 -19.70 -17.28
N ALA A 51 1.73 -18.67 -16.76
CA ALA A 51 2.93 -18.08 -17.34
C ALA A 51 4.14 -18.26 -16.41
N GLN A 52 5.27 -18.71 -16.98
CA GLN A 52 6.58 -18.65 -16.35
C GLN A 52 7.36 -17.52 -17.02
N VAL A 53 7.65 -16.45 -16.29
CA VAL A 53 8.26 -15.24 -16.83
C VAL A 53 9.57 -14.93 -16.13
N THR A 54 10.64 -14.76 -16.92
CA THR A 54 11.90 -14.18 -16.48
C THR A 54 12.05 -12.80 -17.11
N ARG A 55 12.22 -11.77 -16.30
CA ARG A 55 12.31 -10.39 -16.76
C ARG A 55 13.34 -9.59 -15.99
N VAL A 56 14.21 -8.88 -16.72
CA VAL A 56 15.04 -7.83 -16.12
C VAL A 56 14.22 -6.55 -15.98
N VAL A 57 13.99 -6.12 -14.75
CA VAL A 57 13.24 -4.89 -14.45
C VAL A 57 14.25 -3.82 -14.02
N PRO A 58 14.51 -2.79 -14.85
CA PRO A 58 15.45 -1.74 -14.49
C PRO A 58 14.92 -0.89 -13.33
N MET A 59 15.83 -0.14 -12.69
CA MET A 59 15.43 0.89 -11.72
C MET A 59 14.52 1.91 -12.41
N PRO A 60 13.33 2.22 -11.86
CA PRO A 60 12.41 3.16 -12.48
C PRO A 60 13.00 4.58 -12.48
N SER A 61 12.94 5.26 -13.63
CA SER A 61 13.32 6.67 -13.75
C SER A 61 12.14 7.64 -13.54
N THR A 62 10.95 7.11 -13.31
CA THR A 62 9.67 7.83 -13.15
C THR A 62 9.38 8.23 -11.70
N VAL A 63 10.18 7.77 -10.76
CA VAL A 63 10.08 8.11 -9.33
C VAL A 63 11.23 9.04 -8.91
N SER A 64 11.09 9.69 -7.76
CA SER A 64 12.11 10.61 -7.24
C SER A 64 13.47 9.94 -7.02
N PRO A 65 14.58 10.70 -7.00
CA PRO A 65 15.91 10.17 -6.64
C PRO A 65 15.93 9.54 -5.25
N GLU A 66 15.17 10.08 -4.30
CA GLU A 66 15.01 9.56 -2.95
C GLU A 66 14.33 8.18 -2.97
N ALA A 67 13.28 8.02 -3.78
CA ALA A 67 12.59 6.76 -3.97
C ALA A 67 13.48 5.72 -4.65
N GLN A 68 14.26 6.10 -5.67
CA GLN A 68 15.24 5.22 -6.32
C GLN A 68 16.29 4.71 -5.32
N LYS A 69 16.82 5.60 -4.47
CA LYS A 69 17.78 5.24 -3.41
C LYS A 69 17.16 4.29 -2.40
N TRP A 70 15.92 4.54 -2.00
CA TRP A 70 15.19 3.67 -1.08
C TRP A 70 14.93 2.30 -1.69
N LEU A 71 14.42 2.22 -2.92
CA LEU A 71 14.20 0.96 -3.64
C LEU A 71 15.48 0.14 -3.76
N ALA A 72 16.63 0.77 -4.05
CA ALA A 72 17.91 0.08 -4.10
C ALA A 72 18.33 -0.51 -2.74
N SER A 73 17.92 0.10 -1.62
CA SER A 73 18.22 -0.41 -0.27
C SER A 73 17.40 -1.64 0.13
N LEU A 74 16.24 -1.86 -0.50
CA LEU A 74 15.35 -2.99 -0.19
C LEU A 74 15.95 -4.35 -0.61
N THR A 75 16.84 -4.36 -1.59
CA THR A 75 17.49 -5.58 -2.11
C THR A 75 18.47 -6.23 -1.12
N GLN A 76 18.75 -5.60 0.01
CA GLN A 76 19.77 -6.05 0.99
C GLN A 76 19.14 -6.71 2.24
N LYS A 77 17.84 -6.94 2.25
CA LYS A 77 17.17 -7.57 3.39
C LYS A 77 17.42 -9.08 3.44
N SER A 78 17.52 -9.61 4.67
CA SER A 78 17.65 -11.04 4.91
C SER A 78 16.31 -11.74 4.83
N ASP A 79 16.23 -12.84 4.08
CA ASP A 79 15.06 -13.70 3.95
C ASP A 79 14.99 -14.78 5.05
N ALA A 80 15.68 -14.60 6.18
CA ALA A 80 15.66 -15.58 7.27
C ALA A 80 14.24 -15.72 7.86
N PRO A 81 13.71 -16.95 7.98
CA PRO A 81 12.41 -17.19 8.60
C PRO A 81 12.37 -16.61 10.02
N GLN A 82 11.27 -15.92 10.35
CA GLN A 82 11.07 -15.31 11.65
C GLN A 82 9.83 -15.90 12.34
N THR A 83 9.91 -16.13 13.65
CA THR A 83 8.73 -16.45 14.47
C THR A 83 7.78 -15.23 14.53
N LEU A 84 6.53 -15.47 14.88
CA LEU A 84 5.56 -14.39 15.09
C LEU A 84 6.05 -13.38 16.14
N GLU A 85 6.64 -13.86 17.23
CA GLU A 85 7.19 -13.03 18.29
C GLU A 85 8.34 -12.13 17.78
N GLN A 86 9.27 -12.70 17.00
CA GLN A 86 10.37 -11.94 16.39
C GLN A 86 9.86 -10.87 15.42
N ARG A 87 8.85 -11.20 14.62
CA ARG A 87 8.21 -10.22 13.70
C ARG A 87 7.53 -9.09 14.47
N ARG A 88 6.76 -9.41 15.52
CA ARG A 88 6.11 -8.41 16.40
C ARG A 88 7.14 -7.50 17.04
N ALA A 89 8.21 -8.05 17.62
CA ALA A 89 9.28 -7.26 18.23
C ALA A 89 9.96 -6.32 17.21
N GLY A 90 10.28 -6.82 16.01
CA GLY A 90 10.83 -6.01 14.92
C GLY A 90 9.89 -4.92 14.45
N THR A 91 8.60 -5.23 14.31
CA THR A 91 7.55 -4.26 13.96
C THR A 91 7.41 -3.18 15.03
N ASP A 92 7.42 -3.54 16.30
CA ASP A 92 7.33 -2.59 17.42
C ASP A 92 8.51 -1.61 17.45
N GLU A 93 9.73 -2.11 17.25
CA GLU A 93 10.92 -1.26 17.18
C GLU A 93 10.90 -0.32 15.96
N TRP A 94 10.47 -0.81 14.81
CA TRP A 94 10.28 0.00 13.62
C TRP A 94 9.19 1.06 13.83
N ARG A 95 8.03 0.67 14.38
CA ARG A 95 6.90 1.55 14.68
C ARG A 95 7.29 2.68 15.66
N LYS A 96 8.04 2.37 16.72
CA LYS A 96 8.54 3.40 17.67
C LYS A 96 9.37 4.47 16.95
N ARG A 97 10.29 4.07 16.07
CA ARG A 97 11.12 5.02 15.31
C ARG A 97 10.29 5.87 14.36
N GLN A 98 9.40 5.23 13.56
CA GLN A 98 8.56 5.94 12.60
C GLN A 98 7.53 6.86 13.27
N SER A 99 6.95 6.43 14.39
CA SER A 99 6.03 7.28 15.18
C SER A 99 6.71 8.51 15.78
N ALA A 100 7.96 8.37 16.22
CA ALA A 100 8.75 9.50 16.69
C ALA A 100 9.02 10.50 15.57
N GLU A 101 9.37 10.00 14.36
CA GLU A 101 9.60 10.84 13.18
C GLU A 101 8.29 11.50 12.70
N ALA A 102 7.17 10.77 12.67
CA ALA A 102 5.86 11.31 12.36
C ALA A 102 5.51 12.51 13.25
N ARG A 103 5.69 12.36 14.57
CA ARG A 103 5.40 13.42 15.55
C ARG A 103 6.34 14.62 15.44
N ARG A 104 7.59 14.38 15.01
CA ARG A 104 8.56 15.45 14.74
C ARG A 104 8.17 16.28 13.52
N LEU A 105 7.72 15.62 12.44
CA LEU A 105 7.36 16.27 11.17
C LEU A 105 5.94 16.85 11.19
N TYR A 106 5.02 16.21 11.89
CA TYR A 106 3.59 16.55 11.95
C TYR A 106 3.14 16.66 13.42
N PRO A 107 3.52 17.73 14.14
CA PRO A 107 3.23 17.84 15.57
C PRO A 107 1.72 17.88 15.85
N VAL A 108 1.31 17.05 16.83
CA VAL A 108 -0.07 16.92 17.35
C VAL A 108 -0.03 16.71 18.85
N ASN A 109 -1.15 17.00 19.53
CA ASN A 109 -1.36 16.51 20.89
C ASN A 109 -1.78 15.04 20.84
N LEU A 110 -1.23 14.23 21.75
CA LEU A 110 -1.54 12.80 21.88
C LEU A 110 -1.98 12.52 23.32
N GLU A 111 -3.11 11.83 23.45
CA GLU A 111 -3.69 11.35 24.70
C GLU A 111 -3.97 9.85 24.58
N GLU A 112 -3.29 9.04 25.39
CA GLU A 112 -3.56 7.60 25.50
C GLU A 112 -4.80 7.40 26.38
N THR A 113 -5.77 6.62 25.91
CA THR A 113 -7.02 6.39 26.61
C THR A 113 -7.67 5.05 26.22
N THR A 114 -8.91 4.87 26.68
CA THR A 114 -9.76 3.72 26.33
C THR A 114 -11.12 4.24 25.87
N THR A 115 -11.55 3.80 24.66
CA THR A 115 -12.85 4.13 24.10
C THR A 115 -13.67 2.86 23.99
N ALA A 116 -14.84 2.79 24.61
CA ALA A 116 -15.71 1.61 24.65
C ALA A 116 -15.00 0.31 25.08
N GLY A 117 -14.03 0.40 25.99
CA GLY A 117 -13.24 -0.75 26.45
C GLY A 117 -12.05 -1.13 25.56
N VAL A 118 -11.85 -0.46 24.44
CA VAL A 118 -10.72 -0.66 23.50
C VAL A 118 -9.67 0.41 23.74
N ARG A 119 -8.40 0.02 23.81
CA ARG A 119 -7.29 0.99 23.88
C ARG A 119 -7.28 1.86 22.65
N THR A 120 -7.16 3.17 22.84
CA THR A 120 -7.12 4.17 21.76
C THR A 120 -6.14 5.29 22.08
N ASP A 121 -5.54 5.88 21.04
CA ASP A 121 -4.82 7.13 21.13
C ASP A 121 -5.66 8.23 20.46
N ILE A 122 -5.90 9.31 21.19
CA ILE A 122 -6.58 10.51 20.66
C ILE A 122 -5.53 11.49 20.17
N LEU A 123 -5.52 11.75 18.87
CA LEU A 123 -4.67 12.74 18.23
C LEU A 123 -5.48 14.01 17.97
N THR A 124 -4.98 15.15 18.43
CA THR A 124 -5.64 16.45 18.23
C THR A 124 -4.65 17.43 17.59
N PRO A 125 -5.04 18.13 16.50
CA PRO A 125 -4.17 19.13 15.88
C PRO A 125 -3.81 20.23 16.89
N LEU A 126 -2.57 20.74 16.87
CA LEU A 126 -2.17 21.87 17.74
C LEU A 126 -2.99 23.13 17.45
N ASP A 127 -3.24 23.40 16.19
CA ASP A 127 -4.05 24.50 15.66
C ASP A 127 -5.43 23.99 15.20
N TRP A 128 -6.20 23.38 16.12
CA TRP A 128 -7.49 22.74 15.79
C TRP A 128 -8.59 23.76 15.50
N PRO A 129 -9.00 23.98 14.24
CA PRO A 129 -10.01 24.96 13.88
C PRO A 129 -11.36 24.66 14.54
N ARG A 130 -12.06 25.70 15.03
CA ARG A 130 -13.40 25.51 15.60
C ARG A 130 -14.35 24.78 14.66
N ALA A 131 -14.21 25.06 13.38
CA ALA A 131 -14.96 24.44 12.32
C ALA A 131 -14.81 22.91 12.21
N ASN A 132 -13.70 22.35 12.66
CA ASN A 132 -13.39 20.92 12.57
C ASN A 132 -13.68 20.16 13.88
N ARG A 133 -14.17 20.84 14.92
CA ARG A 133 -14.38 20.23 16.24
C ARG A 133 -15.54 19.22 16.28
N GLU A 134 -16.43 19.29 15.31
CA GLU A 134 -17.53 18.32 15.12
C GLU A 134 -17.16 17.15 14.19
N ARG A 135 -15.90 17.05 13.77
CA ARG A 135 -15.38 16.04 12.87
C ARG A 135 -14.38 15.13 13.58
N VAL A 136 -14.40 13.85 13.26
CA VAL A 136 -13.44 12.88 13.80
C VAL A 136 -13.12 11.83 12.76
N LEU A 137 -11.87 11.35 12.76
CA LEU A 137 -11.44 10.22 11.96
C LEU A 137 -11.07 9.05 12.88
N ILE A 138 -11.31 7.83 12.43
CA ILE A 138 -10.84 6.59 13.07
C ILE A 138 -9.71 6.06 12.22
N ASN A 139 -8.55 5.85 12.82
CA ASN A 139 -7.40 5.23 12.18
C ASN A 139 -7.27 3.77 12.61
N LEU A 140 -7.12 2.87 11.64
CA LEU A 140 -6.95 1.45 11.81
C LEU A 140 -5.60 1.03 11.23
N HIS A 141 -4.69 0.57 12.11
CA HIS A 141 -3.31 0.27 11.71
C HIS A 141 -3.20 -0.97 10.81
N GLY A 142 -2.13 -1.05 10.01
CA GLY A 142 -1.74 -2.23 9.26
C GLY A 142 -1.02 -3.28 10.13
N GLY A 143 -0.42 -4.27 9.46
CA GLY A 143 0.37 -5.31 10.13
C GLY A 143 -0.22 -6.71 10.04
N GLY A 144 -1.01 -7.01 8.98
CA GLY A 144 -1.52 -8.34 8.68
C GLY A 144 -2.40 -8.93 9.79
N PHE A 145 -3.08 -8.10 10.57
CA PHE A 145 -3.88 -8.47 11.75
C PHE A 145 -3.10 -9.15 12.88
N ASN A 146 -1.81 -9.33 12.76
CA ASN A 146 -0.99 -10.02 13.76
C ASN A 146 0.07 -9.12 14.43
N SER A 147 0.21 -7.88 14.00
CA SER A 147 1.09 -6.86 14.58
C SER A 147 0.52 -5.46 14.35
N ASP A 148 0.99 -4.47 15.12
CA ASP A 148 0.68 -3.06 14.88
C ASP A 148 1.83 -2.40 14.12
N SER A 149 1.63 -2.12 12.84
CA SER A 149 2.64 -1.47 12.00
C SER A 149 2.34 0.01 11.70
N GLY A 150 1.27 0.61 12.23
CA GLY A 150 0.88 1.92 11.71
C GLY A 150 0.08 2.86 12.60
N SER A 151 -0.25 2.51 13.84
CA SER A 151 -1.23 3.27 14.65
C SER A 151 -0.97 4.78 14.79
N LEU A 152 0.29 5.21 14.88
CA LEU A 152 0.67 6.62 14.91
C LEU A 152 1.34 7.09 13.62
N ILE A 153 1.80 6.16 12.76
CA ILE A 153 2.56 6.49 11.56
C ILE A 153 1.67 7.20 10.53
N GLU A 154 0.45 6.74 10.31
CA GLU A 154 -0.49 7.42 9.39
C GLU A 154 -1.49 8.33 10.11
N GLY A 155 -1.88 8.00 11.33
CA GLY A 155 -2.82 8.82 12.11
C GLY A 155 -2.30 10.22 12.40
N VAL A 156 -1.03 10.34 12.77
CA VAL A 156 -0.38 11.62 13.09
C VAL A 156 -0.33 12.58 11.90
N PRO A 157 0.23 12.23 10.74
CA PRO A 157 0.26 13.15 9.60
C PRO A 157 -1.15 13.50 9.09
N ILE A 158 -2.08 12.54 9.02
CA ILE A 158 -3.45 12.83 8.57
C ILE A 158 -4.14 13.76 9.55
N CYS A 159 -4.00 13.57 10.88
CA CYS A 159 -4.51 14.49 11.89
C CYS A 159 -3.98 15.93 11.70
N ASN A 160 -2.66 16.05 11.54
CA ASN A 160 -2.00 17.35 11.37
C ASN A 160 -2.42 18.05 10.07
N LEU A 161 -2.41 17.32 8.93
CA LEU A 161 -2.68 17.89 7.61
C LEU A 161 -4.16 18.21 7.39
N ALA A 162 -5.07 17.30 7.76
CA ALA A 162 -6.52 17.52 7.65
C ALA A 162 -7.07 18.47 8.72
N LYS A 163 -6.31 18.73 9.78
CA LYS A 163 -6.78 19.50 10.95
C LYS A 163 -8.06 18.90 11.59
N ILE A 164 -8.17 17.58 11.58
CA ILE A 164 -9.29 16.82 12.16
C ILE A 164 -8.73 15.91 13.26
N LYS A 165 -9.49 15.78 14.35
CA LYS A 165 -9.18 14.82 15.42
C LYS A 165 -9.13 13.41 14.86
N VAL A 166 -8.14 12.60 15.27
CA VAL A 166 -8.03 11.18 14.90
C VAL A 166 -8.06 10.33 16.17
N VAL A 167 -8.80 9.23 16.12
CA VAL A 167 -8.82 8.15 17.13
C VAL A 167 -8.12 6.96 16.52
N SER A 168 -6.89 6.69 16.96
CA SER A 168 -6.13 5.49 16.54
C SER A 168 -6.53 4.31 17.42
N VAL A 169 -7.02 3.23 16.83
CA VAL A 169 -7.59 2.08 17.54
C VAL A 169 -6.59 0.94 17.60
N TYR A 170 -6.31 0.43 18.80
CA TYR A 170 -5.50 -0.76 19.04
C TYR A 170 -6.42 -1.98 19.18
N TYR A 171 -6.92 -2.45 18.03
CA TYR A 171 -7.82 -3.59 17.96
C TYR A 171 -7.10 -4.91 18.30
N ARG A 172 -7.84 -5.91 18.75
CA ARG A 172 -7.32 -7.24 19.10
C ARG A 172 -6.73 -7.95 17.88
N LEU A 173 -5.59 -8.60 18.09
CA LEU A 173 -4.79 -9.22 17.03
C LEU A 173 -4.96 -10.73 16.99
N ALA A 174 -4.80 -11.32 15.82
CA ALA A 174 -4.68 -12.74 15.56
C ALA A 174 -3.22 -13.21 15.82
N PRO A 175 -2.98 -14.49 16.07
CA PRO A 175 -3.97 -15.58 16.15
C PRO A 175 -4.77 -15.64 17.45
N GLU A 176 -4.41 -14.85 18.45
CA GLU A 176 -5.05 -14.89 19.78
C GLU A 176 -6.53 -14.51 19.70
N ASN A 177 -6.88 -13.61 18.80
CA ASN A 177 -8.24 -13.12 18.60
C ASN A 177 -8.55 -13.04 17.10
N PRO A 178 -8.95 -14.15 16.46
CA PRO A 178 -9.30 -14.16 15.05
C PRO A 178 -10.58 -13.35 14.77
N PHE A 179 -10.92 -13.21 13.50
CA PHE A 179 -12.18 -12.62 13.05
C PHE A 179 -13.37 -13.23 13.83
N PRO A 180 -14.35 -12.41 14.27
CA PRO A 180 -14.52 -10.98 14.00
C PRO A 180 -14.00 -10.04 15.11
N ALA A 181 -13.07 -10.46 15.99
CA ALA A 181 -12.68 -9.71 17.18
C ALA A 181 -12.26 -8.25 16.89
N ALA A 182 -11.43 -8.03 15.86
CA ALA A 182 -11.01 -6.70 15.45
C ALA A 182 -12.18 -5.84 14.95
N VAL A 183 -13.12 -6.44 14.20
CA VAL A 183 -14.32 -5.76 13.71
C VAL A 183 -15.19 -5.30 14.88
N ASP A 184 -15.40 -6.18 15.88
CA ASP A 184 -16.20 -5.88 17.06
C ASP A 184 -15.62 -4.72 17.86
N ASP A 185 -14.29 -4.68 18.03
CA ASP A 185 -13.59 -3.59 18.71
C ASP A 185 -13.83 -2.24 18.02
N VAL A 186 -13.65 -2.18 16.69
CA VAL A 186 -13.82 -0.94 15.94
C VAL A 186 -15.29 -0.51 15.88
N VAL A 187 -16.22 -1.45 15.74
CA VAL A 187 -17.67 -1.16 15.80
C VAL A 187 -18.06 -0.61 17.17
N ALA A 188 -17.49 -1.11 18.26
CA ALA A 188 -17.72 -0.57 19.60
C ALA A 188 -17.22 0.88 19.73
N VAL A 189 -16.00 1.17 19.25
CA VAL A 189 -15.44 2.53 19.20
C VAL A 189 -16.31 3.45 18.33
N TYR A 190 -16.70 3.00 17.13
CA TYR A 190 -17.56 3.77 16.23
C TYR A 190 -18.90 4.15 16.88
N LYS A 191 -19.58 3.17 17.51
CA LYS A 191 -20.84 3.39 18.23
C LYS A 191 -20.69 4.37 19.40
N GLU A 192 -19.55 4.34 20.11
CA GLU A 192 -19.27 5.32 21.15
C GLU A 192 -19.15 6.74 20.57
N LEU A 193 -18.44 6.88 19.44
CA LEU A 193 -18.31 8.18 18.77
C LEU A 193 -19.62 8.71 18.20
N LEU A 194 -20.57 7.85 17.82
CA LEU A 194 -21.92 8.25 17.39
C LEU A 194 -22.73 8.97 18.48
N LYS A 195 -22.38 8.82 19.77
CA LYS A 195 -23.02 9.57 20.86
C LYS A 195 -22.66 11.07 20.81
N THR A 196 -21.53 11.41 20.17
CA THR A 196 -21.02 12.77 20.08
C THR A 196 -21.02 13.34 18.68
N TYR A 197 -20.73 12.50 17.67
CA TYR A 197 -20.57 12.91 16.27
C TYR A 197 -21.69 12.37 15.41
N LYS A 198 -22.13 13.16 14.43
CA LYS A 198 -23.04 12.64 13.39
C LYS A 198 -22.31 11.65 12.48
N PRO A 199 -22.97 10.61 11.94
CA PRO A 199 -22.30 9.64 11.05
C PRO A 199 -21.51 10.29 9.92
N ARG A 200 -22.09 11.30 9.24
CA ARG A 200 -21.44 12.03 8.14
C ARG A 200 -20.18 12.82 8.56
N ASN A 201 -19.98 13.01 9.86
CA ASN A 201 -18.84 13.73 10.45
C ASN A 201 -17.75 12.77 10.92
N ILE A 202 -17.92 11.47 10.73
CA ILE A 202 -16.94 10.43 11.07
C ILE A 202 -16.35 9.88 9.78
N GLY A 203 -15.02 9.83 9.66
CA GLY A 203 -14.33 9.07 8.62
C GLY A 203 -13.63 7.85 9.25
N ILE A 204 -13.43 6.78 8.48
CA ILE A 204 -12.64 5.63 8.90
C ILE A 204 -11.57 5.37 7.84
N PHE A 205 -10.34 5.10 8.24
CA PHE A 205 -9.26 4.79 7.30
C PHE A 205 -8.22 3.86 7.91
N GLY A 206 -7.49 3.22 7.03
CA GLY A 206 -6.33 2.44 7.41
C GLY A 206 -5.55 1.96 6.20
N THR A 207 -4.41 1.33 6.49
CA THR A 207 -3.48 0.76 5.51
C THR A 207 -3.44 -0.76 5.65
N SER A 208 -3.39 -1.51 4.53
CA SER A 208 -3.20 -2.97 4.56
C SER A 208 -4.31 -3.67 5.35
N ALA A 209 -3.98 -4.43 6.39
CA ALA A 209 -4.97 -5.00 7.31
C ALA A 209 -5.94 -3.94 7.87
N GLY A 210 -5.48 -2.71 8.15
CA GLY A 210 -6.33 -1.61 8.58
C GLY A 210 -7.31 -1.13 7.50
N ALA A 211 -6.91 -1.15 6.22
CA ALA A 211 -7.79 -0.86 5.11
C ALA A 211 -8.85 -1.95 4.93
N THR A 212 -8.44 -3.21 5.07
CA THR A 212 -9.34 -4.37 5.05
C THR A 212 -10.36 -4.25 6.20
N LEU A 213 -9.88 -3.99 7.42
CA LEU A 213 -10.73 -3.79 8.59
C LEU A 213 -11.68 -2.58 8.41
N THR A 214 -11.25 -1.52 7.73
CA THR A 214 -12.12 -0.38 7.38
C THR A 214 -13.30 -0.84 6.52
N ALA A 215 -13.05 -1.67 5.51
CA ALA A 215 -14.08 -2.23 4.66
C ALA A 215 -14.96 -3.25 5.40
N GLU A 216 -14.38 -4.13 6.22
CA GLU A 216 -15.10 -5.09 7.06
C GLU A 216 -16.04 -4.39 8.05
N VAL A 217 -15.56 -3.32 8.70
CA VAL A 217 -16.40 -2.50 9.59
C VAL A 217 -17.55 -1.86 8.83
N ALA A 218 -17.32 -1.30 7.64
CA ALA A 218 -18.38 -0.73 6.81
C ALA A 218 -19.43 -1.80 6.42
N ALA A 219 -18.99 -3.01 6.04
CA ALA A 219 -19.88 -4.14 5.76
C ALA A 219 -20.69 -4.57 7.00
N GLN A 220 -20.05 -4.64 8.18
CA GLN A 220 -20.73 -4.97 9.43
C GLN A 220 -21.74 -3.90 9.86
N LEU A 221 -21.41 -2.61 9.70
CA LEU A 221 -22.33 -1.52 9.99
C LEU A 221 -23.55 -1.58 9.05
N ALA A 222 -23.33 -1.77 7.75
CA ALA A 222 -24.40 -1.93 6.76
C ALA A 222 -25.29 -3.14 7.10
N ARG A 223 -24.69 -4.31 7.38
CA ARG A 223 -25.41 -5.55 7.77
C ARG A 223 -26.27 -5.35 9.01
N SER A 224 -25.78 -4.59 9.98
CA SER A 224 -26.51 -4.34 11.24
C SER A 224 -27.50 -3.18 11.18
N GLY A 225 -27.62 -2.48 10.04
CA GLY A 225 -28.46 -1.28 9.92
C GLY A 225 -27.93 -0.08 10.73
N THR A 226 -26.67 -0.12 11.17
CA THR A 226 -26.01 1.02 11.84
C THR A 226 -25.64 2.05 10.78
N PRO A 227 -25.88 3.37 11.01
CA PRO A 227 -25.51 4.40 10.04
C PRO A 227 -24.03 4.32 9.65
N LEU A 228 -23.75 4.39 8.34
CA LEU A 228 -22.39 4.38 7.81
C LEU A 228 -21.67 5.71 8.06
N PRO A 229 -20.31 5.72 8.13
CA PRO A 229 -19.51 6.95 8.26
C PRO A 229 -19.63 7.83 7.02
N GLY A 230 -19.10 9.06 7.10
CA GLY A 230 -19.12 10.03 6.00
C GLY A 230 -18.11 9.75 4.89
N ALA A 231 -17.03 9.03 5.18
CA ALA A 231 -15.99 8.71 4.20
C ALA A 231 -15.13 7.50 4.64
N LEU A 232 -14.56 6.78 3.67
CA LEU A 232 -13.63 5.67 3.89
C LEU A 232 -12.29 5.93 3.19
N GLY A 233 -11.18 5.64 3.87
CA GLY A 233 -9.83 5.58 3.31
C GLY A 233 -9.34 4.12 3.29
N LEU A 234 -9.12 3.58 2.10
CA LEU A 234 -8.81 2.17 1.86
C LEU A 234 -7.44 2.08 1.19
N PHE A 235 -6.37 2.18 1.99
CA PHE A 235 -5.01 2.29 1.48
C PHE A 235 -4.37 0.91 1.40
N SER A 236 -4.24 0.36 0.18
CA SER A 236 -3.85 -1.04 -0.09
C SER A 236 -4.77 -2.03 0.60
N VAL A 237 -6.01 -2.14 0.16
CA VAL A 237 -7.06 -2.99 0.74
C VAL A 237 -7.03 -4.42 0.19
N HIS A 238 -7.29 -5.43 1.05
CA HIS A 238 -7.50 -6.84 0.71
C HIS A 238 -8.95 -7.24 0.98
N PRO A 239 -9.86 -7.16 0.00
CA PRO A 239 -11.30 -7.31 0.20
C PRO A 239 -11.84 -8.73 -0.04
N ASP A 240 -11.00 -9.72 -0.35
CA ASP A 240 -11.37 -11.08 -0.74
C ASP A 240 -10.39 -12.12 -0.21
N TYR A 241 -10.78 -12.86 0.81
CA TYR A 241 -10.00 -13.95 1.41
C TYR A 241 -10.19 -15.30 0.71
N SER A 242 -11.02 -15.39 -0.35
CA SER A 242 -11.35 -16.65 -0.99
C SER A 242 -10.26 -17.16 -1.94
N ARG A 243 -9.41 -16.27 -2.45
CA ARG A 243 -8.39 -16.60 -3.45
C ARG A 243 -7.26 -15.57 -3.48
N PRO A 244 -6.05 -15.98 -3.88
CA PRO A 244 -4.96 -15.05 -4.17
C PRO A 244 -5.26 -14.25 -5.45
N THR A 245 -4.59 -13.10 -5.57
CA THR A 245 -4.69 -12.22 -6.72
C THR A 245 -3.35 -12.14 -7.47
N ASP A 246 -3.39 -11.67 -8.72
CA ASP A 246 -2.23 -11.61 -9.62
C ASP A 246 -1.06 -10.82 -9.00
N SER A 247 -1.33 -9.67 -8.40
CA SER A 247 -0.27 -8.89 -7.75
C SER A 247 0.32 -9.56 -6.50
N GLN A 248 -0.43 -10.41 -5.80
CA GLN A 248 0.09 -11.20 -4.68
C GLN A 248 1.03 -12.33 -5.13
N GLU A 249 0.89 -12.79 -6.37
CA GLU A 249 1.82 -13.76 -6.97
C GLU A 249 3.11 -13.08 -7.47
N LEU A 250 3.07 -11.77 -7.79
CA LEU A 250 4.19 -11.04 -8.38
C LEU A 250 5.01 -10.23 -7.38
N PHE A 251 4.40 -9.77 -6.29
CA PHE A 251 5.02 -8.83 -5.35
C PHE A 251 4.99 -9.33 -3.91
N ALA A 252 5.99 -8.89 -3.14
CA ALA A 252 6.03 -9.00 -1.69
C ALA A 252 5.80 -7.63 -1.04
N LEU A 253 5.86 -7.54 0.29
CA LEU A 253 5.72 -6.28 1.03
C LEU A 253 6.72 -5.20 0.57
N ASP A 254 7.94 -5.61 0.21
CA ASP A 254 8.99 -4.72 -0.27
C ASP A 254 9.02 -4.55 -1.81
N GLY A 255 7.94 -4.94 -2.49
CA GLY A 255 7.79 -4.85 -3.95
C GLY A 255 8.28 -6.10 -4.68
N LEU A 256 9.27 -5.96 -5.58
CA LEU A 256 9.85 -7.11 -6.28
C LEU A 256 10.66 -7.97 -5.31
N PRO A 257 10.27 -9.22 -5.03
CA PRO A 257 10.99 -10.09 -4.11
C PRO A 257 12.29 -10.60 -4.73
N GLY A 258 13.30 -10.83 -3.89
CA GLY A 258 14.54 -11.48 -4.33
C GLY A 258 14.35 -12.93 -4.70
N ARG A 259 13.35 -13.58 -4.09
CA ARG A 259 12.95 -14.96 -4.37
C ARG A 259 11.45 -15.09 -4.15
N LEU A 260 10.77 -15.71 -5.10
CA LEU A 260 9.37 -16.16 -4.94
C LEU A 260 9.38 -17.59 -4.38
N GLU A 261 8.70 -17.79 -3.24
CA GLU A 261 8.43 -19.13 -2.75
C GLU A 261 7.28 -19.72 -3.58
N PRO A 262 7.44 -20.94 -4.14
CA PRO A 262 6.34 -21.60 -4.83
C PRO A 262 5.17 -21.79 -3.86
N ARG A 263 3.98 -21.31 -4.23
CA ARG A 263 2.77 -21.64 -3.51
C ARG A 263 2.35 -23.08 -3.84
N ASP A 264 1.98 -23.81 -2.82
CA ASP A 264 1.24 -25.06 -2.99
C ASP A 264 -0.25 -24.72 -3.20
N PRO A 265 -0.78 -24.86 -4.43
CA PRO A 265 -2.16 -24.52 -4.73
C PRO A 265 -3.19 -25.41 -3.99
N SER A 266 -2.75 -26.57 -3.48
CA SER A 266 -3.58 -27.46 -2.66
C SER A 266 -3.69 -27.03 -1.21
N ARG A 267 -2.85 -26.09 -0.75
CA ARG A 267 -2.87 -25.52 0.60
C ARG A 267 -3.44 -24.13 0.54
N PRO A 268 -4.69 -23.90 0.98
CA PRO A 268 -5.16 -22.55 1.21
C PRO A 268 -4.19 -21.86 2.20
N PRO A 269 -3.87 -20.59 2.01
CA PRO A 269 -3.04 -19.85 2.96
C PRO A 269 -3.63 -20.00 4.34
N GLU A 270 -2.83 -20.47 5.31
CA GLU A 270 -3.22 -20.43 6.71
C GLU A 270 -3.34 -18.97 7.12
N ASP A 271 -4.54 -18.43 7.06
CA ASP A 271 -4.83 -17.09 7.52
C ASP A 271 -5.36 -17.17 8.96
N ALA A 272 -4.46 -16.91 9.90
CA ALA A 272 -4.77 -16.90 11.32
C ALA A 272 -5.86 -15.88 11.69
N TYR A 273 -6.03 -14.81 10.91
CA TYR A 273 -7.08 -13.83 11.13
C TYR A 273 -8.46 -14.36 10.76
N ALA A 274 -8.60 -14.88 9.56
CA ALA A 274 -9.88 -15.38 9.08
C ALA A 274 -10.33 -16.68 9.81
N GLY A 275 -9.41 -17.42 10.41
CA GLY A 275 -9.70 -18.64 11.18
C GLY A 275 -10.56 -19.62 10.38
N ASN A 276 -11.63 -20.13 11.00
CA ASN A 276 -12.58 -21.07 10.39
C ASN A 276 -13.77 -20.38 9.68
N THR A 277 -13.77 -19.05 9.55
CA THR A 277 -14.86 -18.33 8.91
C THR A 277 -14.91 -18.62 7.42
N ASP A 278 -16.11 -18.74 6.85
CA ASP A 278 -16.31 -18.84 5.40
C ASP A 278 -15.64 -17.65 4.70
N ARG A 279 -14.75 -17.96 3.76
CA ARG A 279 -14.00 -16.94 3.00
C ARG A 279 -14.90 -16.07 2.12
N HIS A 280 -16.16 -16.46 1.91
CA HIS A 280 -17.19 -15.67 1.22
C HIS A 280 -18.12 -14.92 2.18
N ASP A 281 -17.92 -14.98 3.51
CA ASP A 281 -18.68 -14.14 4.44
C ASP A 281 -18.50 -12.66 4.02
N PRO A 282 -19.60 -11.91 3.77
CA PRO A 282 -19.51 -10.56 3.22
C PRO A 282 -18.94 -9.50 4.19
N VAL A 283 -18.71 -9.86 5.46
CA VAL A 283 -17.97 -8.99 6.38
C VAL A 283 -16.48 -9.29 6.32
N LEU A 284 -16.08 -10.57 6.35
CA LEU A 284 -14.69 -10.99 6.23
C LEU A 284 -14.13 -10.61 4.85
N SER A 285 -14.91 -10.83 3.80
CA SER A 285 -14.56 -10.52 2.42
C SER A 285 -15.54 -9.50 1.82
N PRO A 286 -15.34 -8.19 2.06
CA PRO A 286 -16.26 -7.13 1.66
C PRO A 286 -16.52 -7.02 0.16
N LEU A 287 -15.71 -7.68 -0.67
CA LEU A 287 -15.97 -7.79 -2.11
C LEU A 287 -17.31 -8.49 -2.41
N PHE A 288 -17.81 -9.35 -1.50
CA PHE A 288 -19.09 -10.06 -1.60
C PHE A 288 -20.24 -9.34 -0.89
N ALA A 289 -20.00 -8.18 -0.27
CA ALA A 289 -21.03 -7.39 0.39
C ALA A 289 -21.90 -6.62 -0.61
N ASP A 290 -23.10 -6.21 -0.17
CA ASP A 290 -23.85 -5.17 -0.87
C ASP A 290 -23.20 -3.81 -0.62
N LEU A 291 -22.54 -3.28 -1.65
CA LEU A 291 -21.82 -2.02 -1.60
C LEU A 291 -22.71 -0.80 -1.92
N LYS A 292 -24.00 -1.01 -2.20
CA LYS A 292 -24.91 0.08 -2.51
C LYS A 292 -25.07 1.01 -1.30
N GLY A 293 -24.89 2.32 -1.55
CA GLY A 293 -25.03 3.33 -0.51
C GLY A 293 -23.81 3.46 0.43
N TRP A 294 -22.72 2.79 0.11
CA TRP A 294 -21.45 3.01 0.83
C TRP A 294 -20.97 4.45 0.67
N PRO A 295 -20.25 4.98 1.66
CA PRO A 295 -19.80 6.36 1.65
C PRO A 295 -18.72 6.60 0.58
N PRO A 296 -18.47 7.88 0.23
CA PRO A 296 -17.32 8.26 -0.59
C PRO A 296 -16.05 7.58 -0.10
N SER A 297 -15.28 6.98 -1.02
CA SER A 297 -14.13 6.14 -0.71
C SER A 297 -12.90 6.58 -1.49
N LEU A 298 -11.75 6.69 -0.82
CA LEU A 298 -10.45 6.88 -1.44
C LEU A 298 -9.63 5.60 -1.31
N LEU A 299 -9.18 5.08 -2.45
CA LEU A 299 -8.27 3.96 -2.54
C LEU A 299 -6.89 4.47 -3.01
N VAL A 300 -5.83 4.06 -2.32
CA VAL A 300 -4.44 4.39 -2.69
C VAL A 300 -3.64 3.10 -2.72
N THR A 301 -2.85 2.91 -3.77
CA THR A 301 -1.96 1.76 -3.94
C THR A 301 -0.78 2.16 -4.84
N SER A 302 0.00 1.20 -5.30
CA SER A 302 1.13 1.43 -6.22
C SER A 302 1.35 0.24 -7.15
N THR A 303 2.15 0.43 -8.21
CA THR A 303 2.32 -0.59 -9.25
C THR A 303 3.18 -1.77 -8.83
N ARG A 304 3.89 -1.71 -7.67
CA ARG A 304 4.61 -2.85 -7.07
C ARG A 304 4.05 -3.25 -5.71
N ASP A 305 2.80 -2.90 -5.45
CA ASP A 305 2.09 -3.30 -4.23
C ASP A 305 1.47 -4.69 -4.42
N LEU A 306 1.73 -5.61 -3.47
CA LEU A 306 1.12 -6.95 -3.50
C LEU A 306 -0.42 -6.91 -3.45
N LEU A 307 -1.04 -5.82 -2.97
CA LEU A 307 -2.50 -5.64 -2.93
C LEU A 307 -3.03 -4.74 -4.06
N LEU A 308 -2.25 -4.51 -5.13
CA LEU A 308 -2.70 -3.71 -6.29
C LEU A 308 -3.96 -4.30 -6.94
N SER A 309 -3.94 -5.61 -7.26
CA SER A 309 -5.09 -6.29 -7.88
C SER A 309 -6.32 -6.24 -6.99
N ASP A 310 -6.16 -6.50 -5.71
CA ASP A 310 -7.18 -6.43 -4.67
C ASP A 310 -7.84 -5.06 -4.62
N THR A 311 -7.01 -4.02 -4.48
CA THR A 311 -7.45 -2.63 -4.41
C THR A 311 -8.20 -2.21 -5.67
N THR A 312 -7.70 -2.59 -6.86
CA THR A 312 -8.35 -2.26 -8.14
C THR A 312 -9.65 -3.03 -8.36
N MET A 313 -9.72 -4.28 -7.93
CA MET A 313 -10.98 -5.05 -8.00
C MET A 313 -12.05 -4.44 -7.09
N PHE A 314 -11.68 -4.04 -5.86
CA PHE A 314 -12.61 -3.42 -4.94
C PHE A 314 -13.08 -2.04 -5.42
N HIS A 315 -12.16 -1.21 -5.93
CA HIS A 315 -12.53 0.05 -6.57
C HIS A 315 -13.58 -0.14 -7.68
N ARG A 316 -13.36 -1.11 -8.58
CA ARG A 316 -14.36 -1.41 -9.63
C ARG A 316 -15.69 -1.91 -9.08
N ALA A 317 -15.68 -2.65 -7.97
CA ALA A 317 -16.92 -3.08 -7.31
C ALA A 317 -17.68 -1.90 -6.71
N LEU A 318 -17.00 -0.96 -6.05
CA LEU A 318 -17.58 0.28 -5.55
C LEU A 318 -18.20 1.12 -6.68
N LEU A 319 -17.48 1.29 -7.79
CA LEU A 319 -18.01 2.02 -8.97
C LEU A 319 -19.28 1.36 -9.53
N ARG A 320 -19.31 0.02 -9.65
CA ARG A 320 -20.52 -0.70 -10.11
C ARG A 320 -21.70 -0.54 -9.18
N ALA A 321 -21.44 -0.36 -7.88
CA ALA A 321 -22.48 -0.08 -6.87
C ALA A 321 -22.92 1.40 -6.84
N GLY A 322 -22.32 2.27 -7.68
CA GLY A 322 -22.63 3.69 -7.75
C GLY A 322 -22.01 4.54 -6.62
N VAL A 323 -20.97 4.01 -5.96
CA VAL A 323 -20.22 4.72 -4.91
C VAL A 323 -19.29 5.75 -5.54
N ASP A 324 -19.19 6.94 -4.94
CA ASP A 324 -18.15 7.94 -5.27
C ASP A 324 -16.79 7.41 -4.79
N ALA A 325 -16.11 6.64 -5.63
CA ALA A 325 -14.84 6.01 -5.33
C ALA A 325 -13.71 6.58 -6.21
N GLN A 326 -12.63 7.01 -5.56
CA GLN A 326 -11.43 7.52 -6.19
C GLN A 326 -10.30 6.50 -6.01
N LEU A 327 -9.51 6.27 -7.07
CA LEU A 327 -8.32 5.42 -7.02
C LEU A 327 -7.10 6.23 -7.44
N VAL A 328 -6.04 6.17 -6.62
CA VAL A 328 -4.73 6.73 -6.92
C VAL A 328 -3.70 5.61 -6.88
N VAL A 329 -2.94 5.47 -7.97
CA VAL A 329 -1.91 4.44 -8.12
C VAL A 329 -0.57 5.11 -8.35
N TYR A 330 0.37 4.91 -7.42
CA TYR A 330 1.73 5.43 -7.53
C TYR A 330 2.62 4.47 -8.32
N GLU A 331 3.60 5.01 -9.03
CA GLU A 331 4.51 4.21 -9.86
C GLU A 331 5.59 3.55 -9.02
N ALA A 332 5.86 2.26 -9.29
CA ALA A 332 7.03 1.48 -8.86
C ALA A 332 7.32 1.38 -7.36
N LEU A 333 6.52 1.98 -6.51
CA LEU A 333 6.71 1.93 -5.07
C LEU A 333 6.09 0.64 -4.48
N PRO A 334 6.66 0.07 -3.41
CA PRO A 334 6.10 -1.12 -2.76
C PRO A 334 4.94 -0.77 -1.83
N HIS A 335 4.42 -1.80 -1.16
CA HIS A 335 3.30 -1.74 -0.22
C HIS A 335 3.53 -0.70 0.88
N ALA A 336 2.52 0.13 1.16
CA ALA A 336 2.54 1.13 2.25
C ALA A 336 3.74 2.10 2.20
N PHE A 337 4.22 2.47 1.00
CA PHE A 337 5.37 3.37 0.83
C PHE A 337 5.19 4.71 1.57
N TRP A 338 3.98 5.16 1.79
CA TRP A 338 3.66 6.39 2.52
C TRP A 338 4.04 6.38 4.01
N TYR A 339 4.60 5.29 4.51
CA TYR A 339 5.25 5.24 5.83
C TYR A 339 6.71 5.74 5.80
N HIS A 340 7.26 6.08 4.62
CA HIS A 340 8.63 6.55 4.44
C HIS A 340 8.65 8.06 4.15
N TYR A 341 8.67 8.87 5.22
CA TYR A 341 8.50 10.33 5.15
C TYR A 341 9.56 11.10 4.36
N GLN A 342 10.71 10.48 4.06
CA GLN A 342 11.77 11.08 3.24
C GLN A 342 11.44 11.12 1.74
N LEU A 343 10.37 10.42 1.31
CA LEU A 343 9.98 10.38 -0.10
C LEU A 343 9.05 11.55 -0.45
N PRO A 344 9.30 12.28 -1.53
CA PRO A 344 8.36 13.28 -2.05
C PRO A 344 6.98 12.68 -2.34
N GLU A 345 6.93 11.46 -2.88
CA GLU A 345 5.69 10.72 -3.15
C GLU A 345 4.87 10.45 -1.87
N THR A 346 5.54 10.25 -0.74
CA THR A 346 4.86 10.12 0.57
C THR A 346 4.20 11.42 0.98
N GLN A 347 4.87 12.57 0.79
CA GLN A 347 4.28 13.87 1.12
C GLN A 347 3.04 14.15 0.27
N GLU A 348 3.10 13.81 -1.02
CA GLU A 348 1.96 13.92 -1.94
C GLU A 348 0.81 13.01 -1.49
N ALA A 349 1.09 11.72 -1.23
CA ALA A 349 0.08 10.74 -0.83
C ALA A 349 -0.63 11.14 0.47
N LEU A 350 0.12 11.52 1.51
CA LEU A 350 -0.45 11.97 2.78
C LEU A 350 -1.27 13.25 2.63
N GLY A 351 -0.80 14.20 1.81
CA GLY A 351 -1.55 15.42 1.48
C GLY A 351 -2.88 15.11 0.80
N LEU A 352 -2.88 14.20 -0.16
CA LEU A 352 -4.07 13.75 -0.89
C LEU A 352 -5.06 13.02 0.04
N MET A 353 -4.58 12.11 0.89
CA MET A 353 -5.38 11.39 1.89
C MET A 353 -6.05 12.38 2.87
N ALA A 354 -5.28 13.33 3.40
CA ALA A 354 -5.79 14.35 4.32
C ALA A 354 -6.83 15.26 3.66
N LYS A 355 -6.55 15.71 2.44
CA LYS A 355 -7.47 16.55 1.65
C LYS A 355 -8.78 15.82 1.38
N PHE A 356 -8.75 14.53 1.04
CA PHE A 356 -9.96 13.74 0.82
C PHE A 356 -10.88 13.77 2.05
N PHE A 357 -10.34 13.56 3.26
CA PHE A 357 -11.15 13.63 4.47
C PHE A 357 -11.64 15.05 4.79
N ASP A 358 -10.83 16.07 4.52
CA ASP A 358 -11.28 17.46 4.69
C ASP A 358 -12.45 17.80 3.76
N ASP A 359 -12.44 17.30 2.54
CA ASP A 359 -13.49 17.52 1.55
C ASP A 359 -14.77 16.68 1.83
N LYS A 360 -14.64 15.43 2.29
CA LYS A 360 -15.75 14.45 2.34
C LYS A 360 -16.39 14.32 3.71
N VAL A 361 -15.63 14.41 4.80
CA VAL A 361 -16.18 14.38 6.15
C VAL A 361 -16.77 15.76 6.46
N ARG A 362 -18.07 15.90 6.23
CA ARG A 362 -18.76 17.20 6.24
C ARG A 362 -19.33 17.56 7.63
N ARG A 363 -19.50 18.85 7.82
CA ARG A 363 -20.19 19.46 8.97
C ARG A 363 -21.69 19.18 8.96
#